data_8f939411ea57e8b8fa2bc7ea32663dd3
#
_entry.id   8f939411ea57e8b8fa2bc7ea32663dd3
#
_cell.length_a   1.000
_cell.length_b   1.000
_cell.length_c   1.000
_cell.angle_alpha   90.00
_cell.angle_beta   90.00
_cell.angle_gamma   90.00
#
_symmetry.space_group_name_H-M   'P 1'
#
loop_
_entity.id
_entity.type
_entity.pdbx_description
1 polymer ?
#
loop_
_entity_poly.entity_id
_entity_poly.type
_entity_poly.pdbx_seq_one_letter_code
_entity_poly.pdbx_strand_id
1 'polypeptide(L)'
;MNVTLTWTPGAGSTSQNVQYKLATASTWTTFSTVLGNVTTATITGLSDNLIYDLRITTACNGGTTTSSPVLQRINFICPTVTVTAASTSLSYSFPEIGGSVGSYAVKLFNSAGTSELASQTPTGTTTLTGTFSDLTASTTYKIRVVPTAGTITKTDCAFTTGVTLAPPTCNVPTGVTAELTPDT
;
A
#
# COMPACT_ATOMS: atom_id res chain seq x y z
N MET A 1 4.89 -11.60 -8.29
CA MET A 1 6.06 -10.68 -8.28
C MET A 1 7.27 -11.33 -8.94
N ASN A 2 8.09 -10.54 -9.67
CA ASN A 2 9.41 -10.96 -10.15
C ASN A 2 10.47 -10.07 -9.51
N VAL A 3 11.61 -10.66 -9.10
CA VAL A 3 12.73 -9.94 -8.48
C VAL A 3 14.01 -10.26 -9.21
N THR A 4 14.66 -9.25 -9.78
CA THR A 4 15.99 -9.40 -10.38
C THR A 4 17.05 -9.07 -9.34
N LEU A 5 17.94 -10.01 -9.11
CA LEU A 5 19.15 -9.86 -8.31
C LEU A 5 20.34 -9.61 -9.25
N THR A 6 21.19 -8.66 -8.88
CA THR A 6 22.48 -8.41 -9.53
C THR A 6 23.56 -8.47 -8.48
N TRP A 7 24.72 -9.03 -8.84
CA TRP A 7 25.85 -9.17 -7.92
C TRP A 7 27.19 -9.18 -8.68
N THR A 8 28.27 -9.01 -7.94
CA THR A 8 29.62 -9.21 -8.45
C THR A 8 30.12 -10.57 -7.95
N PRO A 9 30.50 -11.51 -8.83
CA PRO A 9 31.05 -12.78 -8.42
C PRO A 9 32.35 -12.59 -7.65
N GLY A 10 32.54 -13.37 -6.58
CA GLY A 10 33.81 -13.41 -5.88
C GLY A 10 34.91 -14.12 -6.69
N ALA A 11 36.15 -13.78 -6.44
CA ALA A 11 37.29 -14.49 -7.06
C ALA A 11 37.26 -15.99 -6.71
N GLY A 12 37.47 -16.86 -7.70
CA GLY A 12 37.45 -18.32 -7.52
C GLY A 12 36.04 -18.93 -7.42
N SER A 13 34.99 -18.17 -7.73
CA SER A 13 33.62 -18.68 -7.82
C SER A 13 33.51 -19.77 -8.89
N THR A 14 32.97 -20.93 -8.53
CA THR A 14 32.65 -22.03 -9.46
C THR A 14 31.19 -22.10 -9.80
N SER A 15 30.30 -21.85 -8.81
CA SER A 15 28.86 -21.78 -8.99
C SER A 15 28.20 -20.88 -7.94
N GLN A 16 27.01 -20.45 -8.23
CA GLN A 16 26.21 -19.61 -7.34
C GLN A 16 24.78 -20.10 -7.28
N ASN A 17 24.22 -20.21 -6.08
CA ASN A 17 22.82 -20.52 -5.86
C ASN A 17 22.06 -19.24 -5.55
N VAL A 18 21.06 -18.95 -6.35
CA VAL A 18 20.08 -17.90 -6.12
C VAL A 18 19.01 -18.47 -5.19
N GLN A 19 18.88 -17.93 -4.00
CA GLN A 19 18.01 -18.49 -2.98
C GLN A 19 17.02 -17.46 -2.45
N TYR A 20 15.84 -17.94 -2.11
CA TYR A 20 14.80 -17.16 -1.47
C TYR A 20 14.07 -17.98 -0.39
N LYS A 21 13.39 -17.27 0.49
CA LYS A 21 12.41 -17.83 1.43
C LYS A 21 11.40 -16.74 1.81
N LEU A 22 10.24 -17.12 2.35
CA LEU A 22 9.41 -16.17 3.10
C LEU A 22 10.21 -15.68 4.32
N ALA A 23 10.08 -14.41 4.68
CA ALA A 23 10.77 -13.85 5.85
C ALA A 23 10.43 -14.61 7.15
N THR A 24 9.23 -15.19 7.22
CA THR A 24 8.76 -16.02 8.34
C THR A 24 9.23 -17.47 8.29
N ALA A 25 9.77 -17.95 7.16
CA ALA A 25 10.22 -19.32 7.00
C ALA A 25 11.65 -19.51 7.54
N SER A 26 11.96 -20.72 8.02
CA SER A 26 13.31 -21.09 8.48
C SER A 26 14.20 -21.63 7.35
N THR A 27 13.60 -22.20 6.31
CA THR A 27 14.32 -22.91 5.23
C THR A 27 14.42 -22.06 3.97
N TRP A 28 15.60 -22.16 3.32
CA TRP A 28 15.87 -21.52 2.03
C TRP A 28 15.50 -22.43 0.87
N THR A 29 14.88 -21.86 -0.16
CA THR A 29 14.62 -22.52 -1.43
C THR A 29 15.64 -22.04 -2.46
N THR A 30 16.31 -22.97 -3.16
CA THR A 30 17.16 -22.63 -4.30
C THR A 30 16.28 -22.48 -5.53
N PHE A 31 16.25 -21.28 -6.09
CA PHE A 31 15.54 -20.97 -7.33
C PHE A 31 16.32 -21.46 -8.55
N SER A 32 17.62 -21.16 -8.59
CA SER A 32 18.52 -21.60 -9.66
C SER A 32 19.96 -21.69 -9.17
N THR A 33 20.72 -22.54 -9.84
CA THR A 33 22.18 -22.60 -9.73
C THR A 33 22.77 -22.12 -11.04
N VAL A 34 23.69 -21.16 -10.97
CA VAL A 34 24.33 -20.54 -12.14
C VAL A 34 25.83 -20.68 -12.06
N LEU A 35 26.51 -20.53 -13.20
CA LEU A 35 28.00 -20.58 -13.26
C LEU A 35 28.61 -19.41 -12.48
N GLY A 36 29.86 -19.58 -12.04
CA GLY A 36 30.52 -18.62 -11.17
C GLY A 36 30.77 -17.22 -11.77
N ASN A 37 30.63 -17.06 -13.08
CA ASN A 37 30.80 -15.78 -13.79
C ASN A 37 29.48 -15.06 -14.09
N VAL A 38 28.32 -15.64 -13.73
CA VAL A 38 27.01 -14.99 -13.91
C VAL A 38 26.82 -13.89 -12.88
N THR A 39 26.27 -12.76 -13.29
CA THR A 39 26.12 -11.53 -12.48
C THR A 39 24.67 -11.15 -12.21
N THR A 40 23.69 -11.87 -12.76
CA THR A 40 22.29 -11.54 -12.64
C THR A 40 21.39 -12.78 -12.74
N ALA A 41 20.28 -12.77 -12.03
CA ALA A 41 19.19 -13.74 -12.18
C ALA A 41 17.86 -13.11 -11.75
N THR A 42 16.75 -13.57 -12.36
CA THR A 42 15.41 -13.11 -12.00
C THR A 42 14.61 -14.25 -11.40
N ILE A 43 14.24 -14.12 -10.12
CA ILE A 43 13.32 -15.01 -9.45
C ILE A 43 11.91 -14.64 -9.89
N THR A 44 11.13 -15.62 -10.35
CA THR A 44 9.76 -15.45 -10.84
C THR A 44 8.77 -16.22 -9.97
N GLY A 45 7.47 -15.90 -10.09
CA GLY A 45 6.40 -16.64 -9.42
C GLY A 45 6.24 -16.35 -7.93
N LEU A 46 6.91 -15.33 -7.39
CA LEU A 46 6.70 -14.91 -6.01
C LEU A 46 5.32 -14.24 -5.85
N SER A 47 4.66 -14.52 -4.74
CA SER A 47 3.36 -13.90 -4.40
C SER A 47 3.55 -12.43 -4.02
N ASP A 48 2.52 -11.63 -4.31
CA ASP A 48 2.48 -10.23 -3.88
C ASP A 48 2.09 -10.12 -2.39
N ASN A 49 2.34 -8.97 -1.79
CA ASN A 49 2.09 -8.65 -0.38
C ASN A 49 2.79 -9.57 0.64
N LEU A 50 3.75 -10.38 0.23
CA LEU A 50 4.57 -11.21 1.10
C LEU A 50 6.02 -10.71 1.12
N ILE A 51 6.63 -10.66 2.30
CA ILE A 51 8.05 -10.33 2.46
C ILE A 51 8.88 -11.57 2.18
N TYR A 52 9.82 -11.44 1.25
CA TYR A 52 10.80 -12.48 0.94
C TYR A 52 12.20 -12.03 1.36
N ASP A 53 12.94 -12.94 1.96
CA ASP A 53 14.38 -12.88 2.13
C ASP A 53 15.05 -13.49 0.90
N LEU A 54 16.07 -12.83 0.37
CA LEU A 54 16.78 -13.19 -0.83
C LEU A 54 18.27 -13.19 -0.56
N ARG A 55 19.02 -14.17 -1.09
CA ARG A 55 20.48 -14.23 -1.01
C ARG A 55 21.11 -14.98 -2.17
N ILE A 56 22.41 -14.79 -2.34
CA ILE A 56 23.28 -15.62 -3.20
C ILE A 56 24.21 -16.40 -2.30
N THR A 57 24.32 -17.72 -2.52
CA THR A 57 25.37 -18.54 -1.92
C THR A 57 26.35 -18.93 -3.03
N THR A 58 27.64 -18.72 -2.80
CA THR A 58 28.69 -18.94 -3.78
C THR A 58 29.57 -20.11 -3.35
N ALA A 59 29.75 -21.11 -4.21
CA ALA A 59 30.76 -22.13 -4.05
C ALA A 59 32.06 -21.67 -4.71
N CYS A 60 33.17 -21.87 -4.03
CA CYS A 60 34.51 -21.48 -4.48
C CYS A 60 35.39 -22.70 -4.70
N ASN A 61 36.48 -22.54 -5.47
CA ASN A 61 37.56 -23.54 -5.56
C ASN A 61 38.07 -23.88 -4.15
N GLY A 62 38.22 -25.17 -3.84
CA GLY A 62 38.62 -25.61 -2.51
C GLY A 62 37.45 -25.96 -1.56
N GLY A 63 36.20 -25.94 -2.05
CA GLY A 63 35.02 -26.45 -1.32
C GLY A 63 34.44 -25.49 -0.30
N THR A 64 34.88 -24.24 -0.22
CA THR A 64 34.28 -23.22 0.66
C THR A 64 33.03 -22.66 0.04
N THR A 65 32.03 -22.36 0.89
CA THR A 65 30.77 -21.70 0.49
C THR A 65 30.57 -20.42 1.32
N THR A 66 30.25 -19.34 0.65
CA THR A 66 29.95 -18.06 1.27
C THR A 66 28.55 -17.59 0.87
N SER A 67 27.94 -16.75 1.72
CA SER A 67 26.61 -16.18 1.43
C SER A 67 26.69 -14.66 1.38
N SER A 68 25.94 -14.06 0.46
CA SER A 68 25.71 -12.61 0.48
C SER A 68 24.90 -12.19 1.70
N PRO A 69 24.87 -10.90 2.06
CA PRO A 69 23.87 -10.36 2.95
C PRO A 69 22.46 -10.70 2.46
N VAL A 70 21.52 -10.85 3.40
CA VAL A 70 20.10 -11.08 3.09
C VAL A 70 19.47 -9.76 2.68
N LEU A 71 18.73 -9.78 1.57
CA LEU A 71 17.95 -8.65 1.08
C LEU A 71 16.45 -8.96 1.25
N GLN A 72 15.70 -8.06 1.86
CA GLN A 72 14.25 -8.20 1.96
C GLN A 72 13.56 -7.48 0.80
N ARG A 73 12.52 -8.10 0.25
CA ARG A 73 11.70 -7.55 -0.83
C ARG A 73 10.25 -7.92 -0.63
N ILE A 74 9.38 -6.98 -1.00
CA ILE A 74 7.93 -7.16 -1.08
C ILE A 74 7.42 -6.36 -2.28
N ASN A 75 6.42 -6.90 -2.96
CA ASN A 75 5.63 -6.13 -3.93
C ASN A 75 4.25 -5.88 -3.34
N PHE A 76 3.94 -4.63 -3.02
CA PHE A 76 2.61 -4.26 -2.56
C PHE A 76 1.64 -4.11 -3.74
N ILE A 77 0.47 -4.73 -3.63
CA ILE A 77 -0.68 -4.37 -4.44
C ILE A 77 -1.46 -3.30 -3.66
N CYS A 78 -1.60 -2.12 -4.27
CA CYS A 78 -2.38 -1.06 -3.65
C CYS A 78 -3.87 -1.40 -3.65
N PRO A 79 -4.60 -1.21 -2.55
CA PRO A 79 -6.02 -1.47 -2.51
C PRO A 79 -6.80 -0.41 -3.33
N THR A 80 -7.92 -0.82 -3.90
CA THR A 80 -8.87 0.12 -4.52
C THR A 80 -9.69 0.80 -3.44
N VAL A 81 -9.66 2.11 -3.40
CA VAL A 81 -10.36 2.93 -2.40
C VAL A 81 -11.68 3.43 -2.97
N THR A 82 -12.77 3.21 -2.24
CA THR A 82 -14.07 3.82 -2.49
C THR A 82 -14.24 5.02 -1.56
N VAL A 83 -14.69 6.15 -2.09
CA VAL A 83 -14.92 7.39 -1.33
C VAL A 83 -16.39 7.78 -1.42
N THR A 84 -16.99 8.09 -0.27
CA THR A 84 -18.35 8.64 -0.16
C THR A 84 -18.26 10.04 0.44
N ALA A 85 -18.87 11.02 -0.22
CA ALA A 85 -18.82 12.42 0.15
C ALA A 85 -20.08 12.89 0.90
N ALA A 86 -19.86 13.74 1.90
CA ALA A 86 -20.87 14.62 2.50
C ALA A 86 -20.39 16.09 2.34
N SER A 87 -21.15 17.05 2.88
CA SER A 87 -20.80 18.48 2.72
C SER A 87 -19.50 18.87 3.42
N THR A 88 -19.18 18.24 4.56
CA THR A 88 -18.00 18.56 5.38
C THR A 88 -17.17 17.32 5.72
N SER A 89 -17.39 16.19 5.04
CA SER A 89 -16.65 14.98 5.30
C SER A 89 -16.47 14.11 4.06
N LEU A 90 -15.43 13.27 4.08
CA LEU A 90 -15.18 12.20 3.13
C LEU A 90 -14.98 10.91 3.90
N SER A 91 -15.89 9.96 3.72
CA SER A 91 -15.73 8.59 4.21
C SER A 91 -15.05 7.75 3.14
N TYR A 92 -14.17 6.83 3.56
CA TYR A 92 -13.49 5.91 2.65
C TYR A 92 -13.64 4.48 3.12
N SER A 93 -13.57 3.57 2.16
CA SER A 93 -13.46 2.13 2.41
C SER A 93 -12.57 1.46 1.38
N PHE A 94 -11.88 0.39 1.78
CA PHE A 94 -11.08 -0.47 0.89
C PHE A 94 -10.91 -1.86 1.50
N PRO A 95 -10.73 -2.92 0.67
CA PRO A 95 -10.46 -4.25 1.16
C PRO A 95 -9.06 -4.34 1.77
N GLU A 96 -8.91 -5.14 2.83
CA GLU A 96 -7.60 -5.53 3.31
C GLU A 96 -6.87 -6.34 2.22
N ILE A 97 -5.58 -6.06 2.01
CA ILE A 97 -4.79 -6.73 0.96
C ILE A 97 -4.02 -7.97 1.46
N GLY A 98 -4.09 -8.25 2.74
CA GLY A 98 -3.54 -9.47 3.35
C GLY A 98 -2.02 -9.61 3.26
N GLY A 99 -1.57 -10.86 3.38
CA GLY A 99 -0.15 -11.21 3.28
C GLY A 99 0.66 -10.78 4.51
N SER A 100 1.79 -10.12 4.28
CA SER A 100 2.66 -9.57 5.34
C SER A 100 2.30 -8.13 5.73
N VAL A 101 1.24 -7.56 5.15
CA VAL A 101 0.79 -6.20 5.47
C VAL A 101 0.13 -6.20 6.85
N GLY A 102 0.73 -5.48 7.79
CA GLY A 102 0.27 -5.46 9.19
C GLY A 102 -0.42 -4.16 9.60
N SER A 103 -0.28 -3.09 8.80
CA SER A 103 -0.91 -1.81 9.10
C SER A 103 -1.12 -0.95 7.86
N TYR A 104 -2.00 0.03 8.02
CA TYR A 104 -2.33 1.00 6.98
C TYR A 104 -2.40 2.40 7.58
N ALA A 105 -1.84 3.38 6.90
CA ALA A 105 -2.16 4.78 7.11
C ALA A 105 -2.97 5.28 5.91
N VAL A 106 -4.04 6.02 6.17
CA VAL A 106 -4.82 6.70 5.13
C VAL A 106 -4.57 8.18 5.26
N LYS A 107 -4.09 8.79 4.19
CA LYS A 107 -3.64 10.17 4.16
C LYS A 107 -4.55 11.00 3.27
N LEU A 108 -4.95 12.17 3.77
CA LEU A 108 -5.72 13.18 3.06
C LEU A 108 -4.77 14.26 2.55
N PHE A 109 -4.95 14.67 1.30
CA PHE A 109 -4.15 15.70 0.65
C PHE A 109 -5.05 16.79 0.06
N ASN A 110 -4.44 17.94 -0.22
CA ASN A 110 -5.05 18.98 -1.03
C ASN A 110 -5.38 18.48 -2.45
N SER A 111 -6.11 19.27 -3.23
CA SER A 111 -6.53 18.92 -4.61
C SER A 111 -5.36 18.62 -5.54
N ALA A 112 -4.21 19.26 -5.35
CA ALA A 112 -3.00 19.00 -6.13
C ALA A 112 -2.32 17.66 -5.73
N GLY A 113 -2.52 17.17 -4.50
CA GLY A 113 -1.85 15.98 -3.95
C GLY A 113 -0.44 16.26 -3.46
N THR A 114 -0.09 17.53 -3.22
CA THR A 114 1.25 17.96 -2.81
C THR A 114 1.41 18.20 -1.33
N SER A 115 0.32 18.55 -0.63
CA SER A 115 0.31 18.82 0.81
C SER A 115 -0.58 17.84 1.54
N GLU A 116 -0.01 17.09 2.49
CA GLU A 116 -0.75 16.24 3.42
C GLU A 116 -1.48 17.14 4.44
N LEU A 117 -2.78 16.94 4.57
CA LEU A 117 -3.65 17.70 5.47
C LEU A 117 -3.98 16.92 6.74
N ALA A 118 -4.14 15.61 6.61
CA ALA A 118 -4.44 14.71 7.73
C ALA A 118 -3.98 13.29 7.44
N SER A 119 -3.79 12.51 8.49
CA SER A 119 -3.49 11.08 8.42
C SER A 119 -4.24 10.35 9.53
N GLN A 120 -4.76 9.16 9.24
CA GLN A 120 -5.44 8.31 10.23
C GLN A 120 -5.22 6.83 9.95
N THR A 121 -5.40 6.02 10.99
CA THR A 121 -5.42 4.55 10.88
C THR A 121 -6.86 4.11 10.64
N PRO A 122 -7.14 3.35 9.59
CA PRO A 122 -8.49 2.84 9.33
C PRO A 122 -8.89 1.77 10.35
N THR A 123 -10.19 1.53 10.49
CA THR A 123 -10.78 0.50 11.35
C THR A 123 -11.45 -0.57 10.51
N GLY A 124 -11.56 -1.79 11.05
CA GLY A 124 -12.13 -2.96 10.37
C GLY A 124 -11.15 -4.11 10.26
N THR A 125 -11.60 -5.23 9.71
CA THR A 125 -10.78 -6.46 9.54
C THR A 125 -10.64 -6.89 8.08
N THR A 126 -11.75 -7.07 7.37
CA THR A 126 -11.75 -7.45 5.94
C THR A 126 -11.99 -6.26 5.01
N THR A 127 -12.79 -5.30 5.49
CA THR A 127 -12.99 -3.99 4.86
C THR A 127 -12.56 -2.94 5.86
N LEU A 128 -11.61 -2.13 5.45
CA LEU A 128 -11.03 -1.06 6.25
C LEU A 128 -11.74 0.25 5.92
N THR A 129 -12.16 0.99 6.94
CA THR A 129 -12.98 2.21 6.80
C THR A 129 -12.46 3.34 7.67
N GLY A 130 -12.86 4.54 7.34
CA GLY A 130 -12.65 5.75 8.14
C GLY A 130 -13.31 6.96 7.52
N THR A 131 -13.25 8.10 8.22
CA THR A 131 -13.87 9.35 7.78
C THR A 131 -12.97 10.53 8.15
N PHE A 132 -12.69 11.37 7.18
CA PHE A 132 -12.12 12.70 7.39
C PHE A 132 -13.28 13.69 7.56
N SER A 133 -13.35 14.37 8.70
CA SER A 133 -14.36 15.39 9.04
C SER A 133 -13.78 16.80 8.97
N ASP A 134 -14.64 17.79 9.21
CA ASP A 134 -14.29 19.21 9.27
C ASP A 134 -13.66 19.75 7.98
N LEU A 135 -14.07 19.17 6.85
CA LEU A 135 -13.60 19.58 5.53
C LEU A 135 -14.42 20.76 4.99
N THR A 136 -13.80 21.55 4.14
CA THR A 136 -14.48 22.62 3.41
C THR A 136 -15.44 22.01 2.38
N ALA A 137 -16.68 22.52 2.35
CA ALA A 137 -17.68 22.10 1.37
C ALA A 137 -17.28 22.47 -0.07
N SER A 138 -17.81 21.75 -1.04
CA SER A 138 -17.54 21.96 -2.48
C SER A 138 -16.06 21.96 -2.83
N THR A 139 -15.25 21.20 -2.10
CA THR A 139 -13.80 21.20 -2.24
C THR A 139 -13.29 19.82 -2.62
N THR A 140 -12.33 19.79 -3.53
CA THR A 140 -11.65 18.57 -3.99
C THR A 140 -10.50 18.21 -3.06
N TYR A 141 -10.42 16.94 -2.68
CA TYR A 141 -9.33 16.33 -1.91
C TYR A 141 -8.83 15.07 -2.58
N LYS A 142 -7.64 14.65 -2.23
CA LYS A 142 -7.06 13.37 -2.64
C LYS A 142 -6.77 12.49 -1.44
N ILE A 143 -7.12 11.21 -1.53
CA ILE A 143 -6.90 10.22 -0.49
C ILE A 143 -5.89 9.20 -1.02
N ARG A 144 -4.92 8.84 -0.20
CA ARG A 144 -3.93 7.79 -0.49
C ARG A 144 -3.86 6.81 0.67
N VAL A 145 -3.89 5.51 0.34
CA VAL A 145 -3.60 4.44 1.30
C VAL A 145 -2.12 4.13 1.25
N VAL A 146 -1.53 3.95 2.42
CA VAL A 146 -0.11 3.66 2.63
C VAL A 146 0.00 2.36 3.45
N PRO A 147 0.07 1.19 2.81
CA PRO A 147 0.26 -0.09 3.51
C PRO A 147 1.70 -0.24 3.99
N THR A 148 1.86 -0.89 5.14
CA THR A 148 3.16 -1.17 5.77
C THR A 148 3.26 -2.66 6.14
N ALA A 149 4.39 -3.28 5.80
CA ALA A 149 4.72 -4.66 6.13
C ALA A 149 6.08 -4.67 6.85
N GLY A 150 6.08 -4.98 8.15
CA GLY A 150 7.27 -4.84 8.99
C GLY A 150 7.80 -3.40 8.97
N THR A 151 8.99 -3.19 8.45
CA THR A 151 9.61 -1.86 8.30
C THR A 151 9.45 -1.26 6.90
N ILE A 152 8.84 -1.99 5.97
CA ILE A 152 8.71 -1.58 4.57
C ILE A 152 7.35 -0.93 4.36
N THR A 153 7.34 0.30 3.85
CA THR A 153 6.13 1.10 3.61
C THR A 153 5.99 1.43 2.12
N LYS A 154 4.78 1.27 1.58
CA LYS A 154 4.41 1.65 0.21
C LYS A 154 3.82 3.05 0.19
N THR A 155 4.57 4.04 -0.25
CA THR A 155 4.17 5.46 -0.21
C THR A 155 3.60 6.00 -1.53
N ASP A 156 3.63 5.21 -2.60
CA ASP A 156 3.30 5.62 -3.97
C ASP A 156 2.02 4.96 -4.53
N CYS A 157 1.13 4.43 -3.67
CA CYS A 157 -0.21 4.05 -4.11
C CYS A 157 -0.93 5.23 -4.77
N ALA A 158 -1.71 4.95 -5.80
CA ALA A 158 -2.45 5.98 -6.53
C ALA A 158 -3.39 6.77 -5.59
N PHE A 159 -3.61 8.03 -5.92
CA PHE A 159 -4.62 8.83 -5.26
C PHE A 159 -6.03 8.45 -5.72
N THR A 160 -6.97 8.44 -4.79
CA THR A 160 -8.40 8.47 -5.07
C THR A 160 -8.90 9.88 -4.78
N THR A 161 -9.64 10.46 -5.74
CA THR A 161 -10.19 11.82 -5.61
C THR A 161 -11.57 11.75 -4.92
N GLY A 162 -11.78 12.61 -3.93
CA GLY A 162 -13.09 12.88 -3.32
C GLY A 162 -13.41 14.36 -3.41
N VAL A 163 -14.69 14.69 -3.65
CA VAL A 163 -15.17 16.08 -3.66
C VAL A 163 -16.29 16.18 -2.64
N THR A 164 -16.12 17.04 -1.65
CA THR A 164 -17.20 17.32 -0.66
C THR A 164 -18.40 17.95 -1.35
N LEU A 165 -19.60 17.61 -0.87
CA LEU A 165 -20.83 18.13 -1.43
C LEU A 165 -21.01 19.62 -1.08
N ALA A 166 -21.89 20.29 -1.82
CA ALA A 166 -22.35 21.63 -1.46
C ALA A 166 -23.09 21.60 -0.11
N PRO A 167 -23.04 22.70 0.66
CA PRO A 167 -23.85 22.79 1.87
C PRO A 167 -25.34 22.60 1.55
N PRO A 168 -26.10 21.96 2.44
CA PRO A 168 -27.56 21.89 2.27
C PRO A 168 -28.14 23.30 2.22
N THR A 169 -28.96 23.57 1.21
CA THR A 169 -29.70 24.86 1.10
C THR A 169 -30.98 24.74 1.86
N CYS A 170 -31.20 25.65 2.81
CA CYS A 170 -32.53 25.85 3.40
C CYS A 170 -33.38 26.69 2.44
N ASN A 171 -34.39 26.10 1.84
CA ASN A 171 -35.38 26.86 1.07
C ASN A 171 -36.33 27.58 2.01
N VAL A 172 -36.62 28.83 1.72
CA VAL A 172 -37.66 29.58 2.41
C VAL A 172 -39.00 28.88 2.17
N PRO A 173 -39.81 28.64 3.21
CA PRO A 173 -41.17 28.12 3.02
C PRO A 173 -41.93 29.01 2.03
N THR A 174 -42.53 28.41 1.03
CA THR A 174 -43.39 29.09 0.05
C THR A 174 -44.85 28.70 0.31
N GLY A 175 -45.81 29.57 -0.01
CA GLY A 175 -47.24 29.28 0.10
C GLY A 175 -47.79 29.36 1.51
N VAL A 176 -47.17 30.14 2.41
CA VAL A 176 -47.72 30.40 3.72
C VAL A 176 -48.95 31.27 3.55
N THR A 177 -50.15 30.75 3.87
CA THR A 177 -51.42 31.47 3.91
C THR A 177 -51.90 31.54 5.35
N ALA A 178 -52.39 32.68 5.78
CA ALA A 178 -53.10 32.83 7.05
C ALA A 178 -54.55 33.20 6.76
N GLU A 179 -55.48 32.46 7.32
CA GLU A 179 -56.88 32.81 7.31
C GLU A 179 -57.25 33.37 8.70
N LEU A 180 -57.99 34.49 8.70
CA LEU A 180 -58.61 35.03 9.91
C LEU A 180 -59.91 34.25 10.18
N THR A 181 -59.99 33.52 11.27
CA THR A 181 -61.28 33.01 11.79
C THR A 181 -61.96 34.14 12.56
N PRO A 182 -63.19 34.57 12.19
CA PRO A 182 -63.88 35.54 12.95
C PRO A 182 -64.20 34.96 14.33
N ASP A 183 -64.01 35.78 15.37
CA ASP A 183 -64.51 35.48 16.72
C ASP A 183 -66.04 35.47 16.69
N THR A 184 -66.67 34.38 17.10
CA THR A 184 -68.14 34.25 17.30
C THR A 184 -68.53 34.60 18.72
#